data_7ea99e9863bfcc85f6b167deddbbab78
#
_entry.id   7ea99e9863bfcc85f6b167deddbbab78
#
_cell.length_a   1.000
_cell.length_b   1.000
_cell.length_c   1.000
_cell.angle_alpha   90.00
_cell.angle_beta   90.00
_cell.angle_gamma   90.00
#
_symmetry.space_group_name_H-M   'P 1'
#
loop_
_entity.id
_entity.type
_entity.pdbx_description
1 polymer ?
#
loop_
_entity_poly.entity_id
_entity_poly.type
_entity_poly.pdbx_seq_one_letter_code
_entity_poly.pdbx_strand_id
1 'polypeptide(L)'
;MWLYPLLTMSFFGAAFGAGLAYASKKFAVKTDPRVQELTEALPGINCGGCGFPGCAGYAEAVAAGNAAPTLCAPGGQDVAQALCAILGVTAETGERRIAFIRCAGAATAKRDAQYTGVQSCALAALVGEGFLACKNGCLLYGDCAQVCPFDAIAWQPGSVPRIDENKCTGCRKCISVCPKALITLRPLSKDVQVICRSQDRGAVAKQKCSVACIACTKCVKTCPVQAISMDGQVAVIDSATCTRCGKCVEACPTHAIQQAHAAA
;
A
#
# COMPACT_ATOMS: atom_id res chain seq x y z
N MET A 1 -35.82 20.57 53.74
CA MET A 1 -35.98 20.93 52.30
C MET A 1 -34.99 20.26 51.34
N TRP A 2 -33.92 19.67 51.79
CA TRP A 2 -32.87 19.01 50.97
C TRP A 2 -33.15 17.53 50.64
N LEU A 3 -34.05 16.87 51.36
CA LEU A 3 -34.34 15.44 51.19
C LEU A 3 -35.07 15.11 49.90
N TYR A 4 -35.94 16.00 49.42
CA TYR A 4 -36.73 15.83 48.21
C TYR A 4 -35.88 15.75 46.91
N PRO A 5 -34.93 16.65 46.68
CA PRO A 5 -34.01 16.59 45.50
C PRO A 5 -33.14 15.33 45.54
N LEU A 6 -32.66 14.91 46.70
CA LEU A 6 -31.85 13.70 46.85
C LEU A 6 -32.65 12.44 46.50
N LEU A 7 -33.91 12.32 46.95
CA LEU A 7 -34.77 11.19 46.62
C LEU A 7 -35.15 11.14 45.14
N THR A 8 -35.44 12.30 44.54
CA THR A 8 -35.75 12.36 43.08
C THR A 8 -34.56 12.01 42.24
N MET A 9 -33.35 12.54 42.53
CA MET A 9 -32.12 12.19 41.82
C MET A 9 -31.79 10.68 41.95
N SER A 10 -31.92 10.13 43.17
CA SER A 10 -31.70 8.68 43.39
C SER A 10 -32.66 7.83 42.63
N PHE A 11 -33.95 8.21 42.59
CA PHE A 11 -34.97 7.48 41.83
C PHE A 11 -34.70 7.48 40.35
N PHE A 12 -34.39 8.66 39.74
CA PHE A 12 -34.04 8.76 38.32
C PHE A 12 -32.74 8.01 38.00
N GLY A 13 -31.72 8.13 38.85
CA GLY A 13 -30.47 7.37 38.69
C GLY A 13 -30.69 5.87 38.68
N ALA A 14 -31.50 5.34 39.62
CA ALA A 14 -31.82 3.93 39.66
C ALA A 14 -32.67 3.50 38.45
N ALA A 15 -33.66 4.30 38.05
CA ALA A 15 -34.51 3.97 36.90
C ALA A 15 -33.74 3.96 35.58
N PHE A 16 -32.88 4.95 35.33
CA PHE A 16 -32.03 4.98 34.15
C PHE A 16 -30.96 3.89 34.18
N GLY A 17 -30.35 3.62 35.34
CA GLY A 17 -29.38 2.54 35.49
C GLY A 17 -30.00 1.17 35.22
N ALA A 18 -31.18 0.91 35.73
CA ALA A 18 -31.94 -0.32 35.46
C ALA A 18 -32.33 -0.43 33.94
N GLY A 19 -32.78 0.67 33.36
CA GLY A 19 -33.11 0.74 31.94
C GLY A 19 -31.91 0.43 31.04
N LEU A 20 -30.73 1.05 31.33
CA LEU A 20 -29.49 0.78 30.62
C LEU A 20 -29.01 -0.65 30.80
N ALA A 21 -29.09 -1.20 32.02
CA ALA A 21 -28.69 -2.58 32.27
C ALA A 21 -29.62 -3.60 31.54
N TYR A 22 -30.92 -3.31 31.50
CA TYR A 22 -31.87 -4.11 30.71
C TYR A 22 -31.59 -4.02 29.21
N ALA A 23 -31.39 -2.81 28.68
CA ALA A 23 -31.05 -2.57 27.28
C ALA A 23 -29.74 -3.28 26.91
N SER A 24 -28.69 -3.15 27.73
CA SER A 24 -27.41 -3.82 27.53
C SER A 24 -27.55 -5.34 27.42
N LYS A 25 -28.37 -5.96 28.25
CA LYS A 25 -28.62 -7.40 28.17
C LYS A 25 -29.45 -7.78 26.94
N LYS A 26 -30.48 -7.01 26.62
CA LYS A 26 -31.39 -7.31 25.50
C LYS A 26 -30.74 -7.09 24.13
N PHE A 27 -29.87 -6.09 24.00
CA PHE A 27 -29.14 -5.77 22.78
C PHE A 27 -27.71 -6.29 22.77
N ALA A 28 -27.31 -7.14 23.72
CA ALA A 28 -26.03 -7.79 23.72
C ALA A 28 -25.84 -8.62 22.44
N VAL A 29 -24.92 -8.22 21.60
CA VAL A 29 -24.52 -9.00 20.42
C VAL A 29 -23.71 -10.19 20.94
N LYS A 30 -24.16 -11.40 20.66
CA LYS A 30 -23.40 -12.62 20.95
C LYS A 30 -22.22 -12.66 19.98
N THR A 31 -21.04 -12.23 20.40
CA THR A 31 -19.80 -12.40 19.65
C THR A 31 -19.29 -13.83 19.82
N ASP A 32 -18.85 -14.45 18.74
CA ASP A 32 -18.18 -15.76 18.78
C ASP A 32 -16.89 -15.60 19.62
N PRO A 33 -16.67 -16.43 20.66
CA PRO A 33 -15.45 -16.33 21.49
C PRO A 33 -14.16 -16.41 20.66
N ARG A 34 -14.17 -17.11 19.53
CA ARG A 34 -13.03 -17.17 18.59
C ARG A 34 -12.66 -15.80 18.01
N VAL A 35 -13.61 -14.85 17.88
CA VAL A 35 -13.33 -13.50 17.38
C VAL A 35 -12.38 -12.76 18.31
N GLN A 36 -12.51 -12.95 19.62
CA GLN A 36 -11.61 -12.31 20.56
C GLN A 36 -10.18 -12.87 20.42
N GLU A 37 -10.02 -14.20 20.39
CA GLU A 37 -8.72 -14.86 20.22
C GLU A 37 -8.06 -14.46 18.89
N LEU A 38 -8.83 -14.41 17.79
CA LEU A 38 -8.36 -13.95 16.48
C LEU A 38 -7.94 -12.48 16.51
N THR A 39 -8.67 -11.62 17.24
CA THR A 39 -8.34 -10.21 17.36
C THR A 39 -7.06 -9.99 18.16
N GLU A 40 -6.83 -10.76 19.22
CA GLU A 40 -5.60 -10.72 20.03
C GLU A 40 -4.37 -11.22 19.26
N ALA A 41 -4.56 -12.21 18.37
CA ALA A 41 -3.48 -12.69 17.49
C ALA A 41 -3.10 -11.70 16.37
N LEU A 42 -3.97 -10.73 16.06
CA LEU A 42 -3.72 -9.72 15.05
C LEU A 42 -2.86 -8.57 15.59
N PRO A 43 -2.06 -7.88 14.74
CA PRO A 43 -1.13 -6.84 15.18
C PRO A 43 -1.78 -5.54 15.67
N GLY A 44 -3.10 -5.39 15.63
CA GLY A 44 -3.85 -4.24 16.17
C GLY A 44 -3.65 -2.91 15.44
N ILE A 45 -2.93 -2.89 14.31
CA ILE A 45 -2.55 -1.67 13.58
C ILE A 45 -3.74 -1.00 12.87
N ASN A 46 -4.83 -1.74 12.67
CA ASN A 46 -6.05 -1.27 12.00
C ASN A 46 -5.79 -0.59 10.64
N CYS A 47 -4.82 -1.12 9.87
CA CYS A 47 -4.35 -0.50 8.63
C CYS A 47 -5.35 -0.61 7.46
N GLY A 48 -6.32 -1.52 7.52
CA GLY A 48 -7.27 -1.79 6.44
C GLY A 48 -6.67 -2.49 5.21
N GLY A 49 -5.39 -2.90 5.25
CA GLY A 49 -4.68 -3.51 4.11
C GLY A 49 -5.24 -4.86 3.67
N CYS A 50 -5.94 -5.56 4.55
CA CYS A 50 -6.69 -6.79 4.27
C CYS A 50 -8.05 -6.55 3.59
N GLY A 51 -8.50 -5.30 3.46
CA GLY A 51 -9.80 -4.94 2.88
C GLY A 51 -10.94 -4.80 3.89
N PHE A 52 -10.66 -4.96 5.19
CA PHE A 52 -11.66 -4.88 6.27
C PHE A 52 -11.45 -3.60 7.12
N PRO A 53 -12.51 -3.08 7.77
CA PRO A 53 -12.45 -1.88 8.60
C PRO A 53 -11.78 -2.17 9.95
N GLY A 54 -10.46 -2.38 9.95
CA GLY A 54 -9.67 -2.68 11.14
C GLY A 54 -9.53 -4.17 11.44
N CYS A 55 -8.71 -4.46 12.46
CA CYS A 55 -8.38 -5.85 12.84
C CYS A 55 -9.59 -6.61 13.39
N ALA A 56 -10.47 -5.96 14.16
CA ALA A 56 -11.68 -6.59 14.67
C ALA A 56 -12.63 -7.03 13.55
N GLY A 57 -12.90 -6.16 12.57
CA GLY A 57 -13.75 -6.52 11.43
C GLY A 57 -13.15 -7.62 10.56
N TYR A 58 -11.83 -7.70 10.48
CA TYR A 58 -11.17 -8.82 9.83
C TYR A 58 -11.29 -10.12 10.63
N ALA A 59 -11.13 -10.07 11.96
CA ALA A 59 -11.31 -11.23 12.85
C ALA A 59 -12.73 -11.80 12.76
N GLU A 60 -13.75 -10.93 12.75
CA GLU A 60 -15.15 -11.33 12.55
C GLU A 60 -15.37 -12.04 11.21
N ALA A 61 -14.81 -11.46 10.12
CA ALA A 61 -14.95 -12.05 8.78
C ALA A 61 -14.24 -13.42 8.68
N VAL A 62 -13.08 -13.56 9.33
CA VAL A 62 -12.31 -14.81 9.38
C VAL A 62 -13.05 -15.86 10.22
N ALA A 63 -13.60 -15.49 11.38
CA ALA A 63 -14.39 -16.38 12.22
C ALA A 63 -15.64 -16.89 11.51
N ALA A 64 -16.28 -16.03 10.71
CA ALA A 64 -17.45 -16.38 9.89
C ALA A 64 -17.12 -17.16 8.61
N GLY A 65 -15.83 -17.40 8.29
CA GLY A 65 -15.40 -18.07 7.06
C GLY A 65 -15.50 -17.20 5.79
N ASN A 66 -15.75 -15.90 5.93
CA ASN A 66 -15.91 -14.95 4.82
C ASN A 66 -14.58 -14.35 4.35
N ALA A 67 -13.49 -14.60 5.07
CA ALA A 67 -12.16 -14.11 4.74
C ALA A 67 -11.09 -15.17 4.98
N ALA A 68 -10.09 -15.23 4.11
CA ALA A 68 -8.93 -16.10 4.31
C ALA A 68 -8.06 -15.59 5.49
N PRO A 69 -7.54 -16.49 6.35
CA PRO A 69 -6.71 -16.10 7.51
C PRO A 69 -5.33 -15.54 7.13
N THR A 70 -4.96 -15.57 5.85
CA THR A 70 -3.67 -15.15 5.31
C THR A 70 -3.64 -13.72 4.75
N LEU A 71 -4.73 -12.93 4.86
CA LEU A 71 -4.83 -11.60 4.26
C LEU A 71 -4.12 -10.49 5.05
N CYS A 72 -3.69 -10.75 6.30
CA CYS A 72 -3.01 -9.76 7.12
C CYS A 72 -1.56 -9.59 6.67
N ALA A 73 -1.30 -8.62 5.77
CA ALA A 73 0.05 -8.35 5.28
C ALA A 73 1.03 -7.89 6.40
N PRO A 74 0.67 -6.99 7.33
CA PRO A 74 1.53 -6.62 8.45
C PRO A 74 1.85 -7.75 9.42
N GLY A 75 0.93 -8.69 9.60
CA GLY A 75 1.13 -9.84 10.49
C GLY A 75 2.04 -10.91 9.91
N GLY A 76 2.23 -10.93 8.59
CA GLY A 76 3.10 -11.90 7.91
C GLY A 76 2.68 -13.36 8.12
N GLN A 77 3.68 -14.24 8.08
CA GLN A 77 3.46 -15.69 8.24
C GLN A 77 3.08 -16.07 9.67
N ASP A 78 3.66 -15.43 10.66
CA ASP A 78 3.45 -15.78 12.07
C ASP A 78 1.98 -15.58 12.48
N VAL A 79 1.40 -14.44 12.12
CA VAL A 79 -0.02 -14.16 12.36
C VAL A 79 -0.91 -15.08 11.54
N ALA A 80 -0.59 -15.34 10.28
CA ALA A 80 -1.35 -16.27 9.45
C ALA A 80 -1.38 -17.67 10.04
N GLN A 81 -0.26 -18.18 10.56
CA GLN A 81 -0.18 -19.47 11.25
C GLN A 81 -0.97 -19.47 12.55
N ALA A 82 -0.89 -18.41 13.37
CA ALA A 82 -1.66 -18.27 14.59
C ALA A 82 -3.17 -18.28 14.32
N LEU A 83 -3.64 -17.52 13.31
CA LEU A 83 -5.05 -17.51 12.93
C LEU A 83 -5.50 -18.87 12.41
N CYS A 84 -4.67 -19.56 11.62
CA CYS A 84 -4.97 -20.89 11.12
C CYS A 84 -5.03 -21.94 12.24
N ALA A 85 -4.16 -21.83 13.25
CA ALA A 85 -4.18 -22.71 14.41
C ALA A 85 -5.47 -22.56 15.24
N ILE A 86 -5.94 -21.32 15.45
CA ILE A 86 -7.22 -21.04 16.14
C ILE A 86 -8.41 -21.61 15.35
N LEU A 87 -8.36 -21.56 14.02
CA LEU A 87 -9.43 -22.05 13.15
C LEU A 87 -9.36 -23.55 12.84
N GLY A 88 -8.24 -24.22 13.17
CA GLY A 88 -8.00 -25.61 12.81
C GLY A 88 -7.81 -25.87 11.32
N VAL A 89 -7.29 -24.87 10.57
CA VAL A 89 -7.03 -24.96 9.11
C VAL A 89 -5.54 -24.84 8.82
N THR A 90 -5.10 -25.33 7.66
CA THR A 90 -3.69 -25.18 7.21
C THR A 90 -3.49 -23.87 6.46
N ALA A 91 -2.42 -23.14 6.78
CA ALA A 91 -2.07 -21.90 6.11
C ALA A 91 -1.24 -22.19 4.84
N GLU A 92 -1.77 -21.89 3.68
CA GLU A 92 -0.94 -21.64 2.50
C GLU A 92 -0.52 -20.16 2.51
N THR A 93 0.68 -19.88 3.04
CA THR A 93 1.19 -18.51 3.09
C THR A 93 1.86 -18.15 1.77
N GLY A 94 1.33 -17.13 1.12
CA GLY A 94 1.92 -16.55 -0.09
C GLY A 94 3.24 -15.82 0.21
N GLU A 95 4.04 -15.57 -0.83
CA GLU A 95 5.27 -14.80 -0.73
C GLU A 95 5.00 -13.36 -0.22
N ARG A 96 5.87 -12.87 0.69
CA ARG A 96 5.83 -11.49 1.19
C ARG A 96 5.88 -10.49 0.03
N ARG A 97 4.93 -9.55 0.03
CA ARG A 97 4.87 -8.49 -0.97
C ARG A 97 5.21 -7.15 -0.34
N ILE A 98 6.00 -6.36 -1.05
CA ILE A 98 6.42 -5.03 -0.62
C ILE A 98 5.97 -3.97 -1.62
N ALA A 99 5.85 -2.72 -1.15
CA ALA A 99 5.54 -1.61 -2.02
C ALA A 99 6.74 -1.28 -2.93
N PHE A 100 6.43 -0.80 -4.13
CA PHE A 100 7.41 -0.39 -5.13
C PHE A 100 6.93 0.86 -5.86
N ILE A 101 7.81 1.86 -6.07
CA ILE A 101 7.48 3.13 -6.71
C ILE A 101 7.91 3.10 -8.17
N ARG A 102 6.96 3.23 -9.08
CA ARG A 102 7.18 3.22 -10.54
C ARG A 102 7.56 4.60 -11.07
N CYS A 103 8.56 5.24 -10.46
CA CYS A 103 9.12 6.51 -10.91
C CYS A 103 10.54 6.68 -10.37
N ALA A 104 11.47 7.12 -11.22
CA ALA A 104 12.82 7.54 -10.84
C ALA A 104 13.14 8.96 -11.32
N GLY A 105 12.13 9.72 -11.70
CA GLY A 105 12.27 10.98 -12.43
C GLY A 105 12.54 12.24 -11.60
N ALA A 106 12.88 12.17 -10.30
CA ALA A 106 13.05 13.37 -9.48
C ALA A 106 14.06 14.38 -10.04
N ALA A 107 15.30 13.94 -10.24
CA ALA A 107 16.38 14.78 -10.77
C ALA A 107 16.41 14.83 -12.31
N THR A 108 15.79 13.86 -12.97
CA THR A 108 15.88 13.64 -14.42
C THR A 108 14.65 14.12 -15.18
N ALA A 109 13.55 14.39 -14.50
CA ALA A 109 12.34 14.92 -15.10
C ALA A 109 12.38 16.44 -15.18
N LYS A 110 12.04 17.00 -16.35
CA LYS A 110 11.91 18.46 -16.53
C LYS A 110 10.73 18.98 -15.71
N ARG A 111 10.87 20.23 -15.27
CA ARG A 111 9.80 20.98 -14.61
C ARG A 111 9.19 21.96 -15.61
N ASP A 112 7.86 21.95 -15.74
CA ASP A 112 7.11 22.88 -16.59
C ASP A 112 6.68 24.13 -15.84
N ALA A 113 6.55 24.02 -14.51
CA ALA A 113 6.04 25.09 -13.65
C ALA A 113 6.70 25.06 -12.27
N GLN A 114 6.57 26.17 -11.55
CA GLN A 114 6.90 26.26 -10.14
C GLN A 114 5.59 26.20 -9.34
N TYR A 115 5.47 25.23 -8.44
CA TYR A 115 4.33 25.12 -7.55
C TYR A 115 4.66 25.80 -6.21
N THR A 116 3.84 26.79 -5.84
CA THR A 116 4.01 27.60 -4.61
C THR A 116 2.92 27.33 -3.55
N GLY A 117 2.07 26.35 -3.80
CA GLY A 117 0.98 25.96 -2.88
C GLY A 117 1.44 25.07 -1.72
N VAL A 118 0.45 24.49 -1.02
CA VAL A 118 0.70 23.54 0.07
C VAL A 118 1.49 22.34 -0.42
N GLN A 119 2.57 22.00 0.28
CA GLN A 119 3.48 20.91 -0.09
C GLN A 119 2.84 19.54 0.22
N SER A 120 1.90 19.13 -0.61
CA SER A 120 1.22 17.83 -0.57
C SER A 120 1.04 17.30 -2.00
N CYS A 121 1.26 16.01 -2.19
CA CYS A 121 1.04 15.36 -3.48
C CYS A 121 -0.43 15.46 -3.91
N ALA A 122 -1.36 15.30 -2.97
CA ALA A 122 -2.79 15.36 -3.26
C ALA A 122 -3.19 16.75 -3.80
N LEU A 123 -2.75 17.82 -3.15
CA LEU A 123 -3.08 19.19 -3.57
C LEU A 123 -2.34 19.62 -4.83
N ALA A 124 -1.07 19.27 -4.96
CA ALA A 124 -0.30 19.57 -6.17
C ALA A 124 -0.83 18.84 -7.40
N ALA A 125 -1.44 17.67 -7.25
CA ALA A 125 -2.08 16.95 -8.36
C ALA A 125 -3.30 17.66 -8.94
N LEU A 126 -4.01 18.46 -8.13
CA LEU A 126 -5.18 19.22 -8.56
C LEU A 126 -4.82 20.42 -9.44
N VAL A 127 -3.57 20.91 -9.34
CA VAL A 127 -3.11 22.08 -10.09
C VAL A 127 -2.35 21.60 -11.35
N GLY A 128 -3.04 21.55 -12.49
CA GLY A 128 -2.47 21.19 -13.78
C GLY A 128 -1.78 19.82 -13.82
N GLU A 129 -2.26 18.86 -13.02
CA GLU A 129 -1.66 17.54 -12.86
C GLU A 129 -0.23 17.54 -12.30
N GLY A 130 0.19 18.64 -11.66
CA GLY A 130 1.51 18.81 -11.06
C GLY A 130 2.50 19.61 -11.94
N PHE A 131 3.64 19.91 -11.37
CA PHE A 131 4.64 20.84 -11.90
C PHE A 131 5.70 20.18 -12.80
N LEU A 132 5.66 18.85 -12.96
CA LEU A 132 6.59 18.14 -13.85
C LEU A 132 6.05 18.05 -15.27
N ALA A 133 6.94 18.07 -16.26
CA ALA A 133 6.63 17.82 -17.66
C ALA A 133 5.99 16.42 -17.85
N CYS A 134 6.46 15.43 -17.10
CA CYS A 134 5.84 14.11 -17.05
C CYS A 134 4.62 14.13 -16.13
N LYS A 135 3.41 14.13 -16.71
CA LYS A 135 2.16 14.16 -15.95
C LYS A 135 1.91 12.88 -15.13
N ASN A 136 2.57 11.78 -15.45
CA ASN A 136 2.55 10.53 -14.70
C ASN A 136 3.69 10.45 -13.67
N GLY A 137 4.50 11.50 -13.47
CA GLY A 137 5.64 11.54 -12.57
C GLY A 137 5.27 11.70 -11.09
N CYS A 138 6.22 11.36 -10.21
CA CYS A 138 6.10 11.59 -8.77
C CYS A 138 6.12 13.09 -8.46
N LEU A 139 5.21 13.56 -7.61
CA LEU A 139 5.09 14.97 -7.22
C LEU A 139 6.07 15.38 -6.11
N LEU A 140 6.86 14.44 -5.59
CA LEU A 140 8.01 14.67 -4.72
C LEU A 140 7.72 15.30 -3.34
N TYR A 141 6.47 15.33 -2.86
CA TYR A 141 6.10 15.89 -1.56
C TYR A 141 6.00 14.86 -0.42
N GLY A 142 6.17 13.58 -0.71
CA GLY A 142 6.33 12.56 0.34
C GLY A 142 5.08 12.18 1.12
N ASP A 143 3.83 12.46 0.65
CA ASP A 143 2.60 12.06 1.34
C ASP A 143 2.59 10.55 1.66
N CYS A 144 3.16 9.72 0.79
CA CYS A 144 3.29 8.28 1.02
C CYS A 144 4.22 7.92 2.18
N ALA A 145 5.26 8.74 2.45
CA ALA A 145 6.14 8.55 3.59
C ALA A 145 5.44 8.95 4.90
N GLN A 146 4.69 10.04 4.90
CA GLN A 146 3.97 10.54 6.08
C GLN A 146 2.90 9.56 6.59
N VAL A 147 2.27 8.80 5.70
CA VAL A 147 1.22 7.83 6.09
C VAL A 147 1.75 6.44 6.40
N CYS A 148 3.05 6.22 6.29
CA CYS A 148 3.64 4.91 6.54
C CYS A 148 3.78 4.64 8.05
N PRO A 149 3.01 3.70 8.65
CA PRO A 149 3.06 3.44 10.09
C PRO A 149 4.28 2.61 10.50
N PHE A 150 5.10 2.19 9.53
CA PHE A 150 6.28 1.35 9.74
C PHE A 150 7.59 2.08 9.46
N ASP A 151 7.56 3.39 9.17
CA ASP A 151 8.73 4.17 8.76
C ASP A 151 9.56 3.49 7.65
N ALA A 152 8.85 2.76 6.76
CA ALA A 152 9.46 2.00 5.69
C ALA A 152 9.71 2.83 4.43
N ILE A 153 9.41 4.13 4.43
CA ILE A 153 9.56 5.01 3.27
C ILE A 153 10.46 6.18 3.65
N ALA A 154 11.71 6.12 3.21
CA ALA A 154 12.63 7.24 3.34
C ALA A 154 12.36 8.28 2.25
N TRP A 155 12.22 9.55 2.64
CA TRP A 155 11.97 10.64 1.73
C TRP A 155 12.73 11.90 2.12
N GLN A 156 13.17 12.64 1.10
CA GLN A 156 13.75 13.98 1.24
C GLN A 156 13.05 14.94 0.27
N PRO A 157 12.89 16.21 0.62
CA PRO A 157 12.26 17.20 -0.26
C PRO A 157 12.86 17.20 -1.67
N GLY A 158 12.01 17.11 -2.69
CA GLY A 158 12.42 17.09 -4.09
C GLY A 158 12.96 15.75 -4.61
N SER A 159 12.97 14.69 -3.79
CA SER A 159 13.37 13.34 -4.20
C SER A 159 12.18 12.39 -4.37
N VAL A 160 12.35 11.37 -5.20
CA VAL A 160 11.42 10.21 -5.20
C VAL A 160 11.66 9.43 -3.92
N PRO A 161 10.60 9.12 -3.15
CA PRO A 161 10.74 8.33 -1.93
C PRO A 161 11.32 6.95 -2.21
N ARG A 162 12.12 6.42 -1.28
CA ARG A 162 12.69 5.07 -1.33
C ARG A 162 12.03 4.17 -0.30
N ILE A 163 11.77 2.94 -0.68
CA ILE A 163 11.13 1.96 0.20
C ILE A 163 12.21 1.05 0.81
N ASP A 164 12.24 0.98 2.13
CA ASP A 164 13.03 0.01 2.87
C ASP A 164 12.29 -1.34 2.82
N GLU A 165 12.86 -2.29 2.11
CA GLU A 165 12.27 -3.61 1.88
C GLU A 165 12.16 -4.42 3.17
N ASN A 166 13.06 -4.19 4.14
CA ASN A 166 13.05 -4.91 5.42
C ASN A 166 11.90 -4.43 6.32
N LYS A 167 11.60 -3.13 6.31
CA LYS A 167 10.54 -2.52 7.12
C LYS A 167 9.16 -2.59 6.45
N CYS A 168 9.10 -2.67 5.11
CA CYS A 168 7.84 -2.62 4.39
C CYS A 168 7.03 -3.90 4.59
N THR A 169 5.83 -3.79 5.13
CA THR A 169 4.90 -4.90 5.37
C THR A 169 3.86 -5.09 4.26
N GLY A 170 3.85 -4.23 3.22
CA GLY A 170 2.86 -4.31 2.14
C GLY A 170 1.44 -3.86 2.52
N CYS A 171 1.27 -3.08 3.58
CA CYS A 171 -0.04 -2.64 4.12
C CYS A 171 -0.87 -1.74 3.18
N ARG A 172 -0.35 -1.32 2.04
CA ARG A 172 -1.00 -0.52 0.98
C ARG A 172 -1.39 0.92 1.33
N LYS A 173 -1.17 1.43 2.54
CA LYS A 173 -1.50 2.83 2.89
C LYS A 173 -0.86 3.84 1.94
N CYS A 174 0.39 3.63 1.54
CA CYS A 174 1.09 4.49 0.58
C CYS A 174 0.46 4.44 -0.83
N ILE A 175 -0.17 3.34 -1.20
CA ILE A 175 -0.86 3.18 -2.50
C ILE A 175 -2.11 4.06 -2.53
N SER A 176 -2.92 4.04 -1.45
CA SER A 176 -4.19 4.77 -1.38
C SER A 176 -4.03 6.29 -1.41
N VAL A 177 -2.90 6.82 -0.91
CA VAL A 177 -2.66 8.27 -0.87
C VAL A 177 -1.91 8.80 -2.09
N CYS A 178 -1.40 7.95 -2.97
CA CYS A 178 -0.66 8.39 -4.14
C CYS A 178 -1.60 8.86 -5.26
N PRO A 179 -1.76 10.18 -5.53
CA PRO A 179 -2.70 10.67 -6.54
C PRO A 179 -2.30 10.28 -7.96
N LYS A 180 -1.03 9.92 -8.18
CA LYS A 180 -0.50 9.46 -9.46
C LYS A 180 -0.52 7.93 -9.62
N ALA A 181 -1.00 7.19 -8.61
CA ALA A 181 -1.05 5.73 -8.58
C ALA A 181 0.28 5.08 -9.00
N LEU A 182 1.40 5.63 -8.55
CA LEU A 182 2.76 5.16 -8.89
C LEU A 182 3.22 3.98 -8.05
N ILE A 183 2.55 3.71 -6.94
CA ILE A 183 2.97 2.70 -5.97
C ILE A 183 2.17 1.43 -6.22
N THR A 184 2.88 0.32 -6.38
CA THR A 184 2.30 -1.02 -6.57
C THR A 184 2.95 -2.00 -5.59
N LEU A 185 2.37 -3.18 -5.41
CA LEU A 185 3.01 -4.26 -4.67
C LEU A 185 3.74 -5.21 -5.62
N ARG A 186 4.96 -5.59 -5.25
CA ARG A 186 5.70 -6.67 -5.88
C ARG A 186 6.07 -7.76 -4.87
N PRO A 187 6.25 -9.00 -5.29
CA PRO A 187 6.88 -10.03 -4.46
C PRO A 187 8.30 -9.59 -4.05
N LEU A 188 8.71 -9.90 -2.82
CA LEU A 188 10.04 -9.52 -2.32
C LEU A 188 11.16 -10.13 -3.17
N SER A 189 10.99 -11.38 -3.61
CA SER A 189 11.98 -12.08 -4.45
C SER A 189 12.12 -11.51 -5.86
N LYS A 190 11.18 -10.69 -6.34
CA LYS A 190 11.13 -10.17 -7.72
C LYS A 190 11.61 -8.73 -7.78
N ASP A 191 12.91 -8.55 -7.86
CA ASP A 191 13.62 -7.26 -7.75
C ASP A 191 13.78 -6.50 -9.07
N VAL A 192 13.64 -7.14 -10.24
CA VAL A 192 13.72 -6.48 -11.56
C VAL A 192 12.37 -5.82 -11.89
N GLN A 193 12.37 -4.50 -12.02
CA GLN A 193 11.14 -3.73 -12.18
C GLN A 193 11.28 -2.57 -13.19
N VAL A 194 10.17 -2.20 -13.82
CA VAL A 194 10.08 -0.99 -14.66
C VAL A 194 9.75 0.21 -13.77
N ILE A 195 10.68 1.17 -13.70
CA ILE A 195 10.58 2.38 -12.87
C ILE A 195 9.98 3.57 -13.64
N CYS A 196 9.08 3.31 -14.54
CA CYS A 196 8.38 4.33 -15.33
C CYS A 196 6.91 3.98 -15.49
N ARG A 197 6.07 5.01 -15.59
CA ARG A 197 4.63 4.90 -15.87
C ARG A 197 4.16 5.92 -16.90
N SER A 198 5.06 6.58 -17.65
CA SER A 198 4.70 7.57 -18.65
C SER A 198 4.00 6.90 -19.82
N GLN A 199 2.84 7.43 -20.22
CA GLN A 199 2.11 7.01 -21.43
C GLN A 199 2.41 7.92 -22.63
N ASP A 200 3.41 8.81 -22.52
CA ASP A 200 3.85 9.62 -23.65
C ASP A 200 4.56 8.77 -24.71
N ARG A 201 4.46 9.19 -25.97
CA ARG A 201 5.24 8.57 -27.07
C ARG A 201 6.74 8.68 -26.78
N GLY A 202 7.52 7.69 -27.19
CA GLY A 202 8.92 7.52 -26.78
C GLY A 202 9.80 8.76 -26.94
N ALA A 203 9.69 9.51 -28.05
CA ALA A 203 10.45 10.75 -28.26
C ALA A 203 10.04 11.84 -27.24
N VAL A 204 8.74 12.00 -26.99
CA VAL A 204 8.20 12.97 -26.02
C VAL A 204 8.58 12.55 -24.61
N ALA A 205 8.43 11.27 -24.26
CA ALA A 205 8.80 10.74 -22.96
C ALA A 205 10.29 11.04 -22.63
N LYS A 206 11.20 10.81 -23.61
CA LYS A 206 12.63 11.09 -23.46
C LYS A 206 12.95 12.58 -23.28
N GLN A 207 12.20 13.46 -23.97
CA GLN A 207 12.36 14.92 -23.79
C GLN A 207 11.94 15.39 -22.39
N LYS A 208 10.93 14.75 -21.80
CA LYS A 208 10.41 15.07 -20.47
C LYS A 208 11.25 14.48 -19.34
N CYS A 209 11.82 13.29 -19.54
CA CYS A 209 12.58 12.57 -18.50
C CYS A 209 13.62 11.65 -19.15
N SER A 210 14.90 11.78 -18.77
CA SER A 210 15.99 10.99 -19.37
C SER A 210 15.90 9.49 -19.08
N VAL A 211 15.27 9.09 -17.95
CA VAL A 211 15.05 7.69 -17.55
C VAL A 211 13.65 7.15 -17.93
N ALA A 212 12.92 7.85 -18.78
CA ALA A 212 11.60 7.42 -19.21
C ALA A 212 11.66 6.16 -20.08
N CYS A 213 10.64 5.30 -19.97
CA CYS A 213 10.40 4.25 -20.95
C CYS A 213 10.03 4.91 -22.29
N ILE A 214 10.73 4.55 -23.37
CA ILE A 214 10.53 5.11 -24.70
C ILE A 214 9.80 4.12 -25.64
N ALA A 215 9.19 3.10 -25.08
CA ALA A 215 8.45 2.06 -25.82
C ALA A 215 9.26 1.37 -26.95
N CYS A 216 10.57 1.27 -26.81
CA CYS A 216 11.46 0.73 -27.85
C CYS A 216 11.39 -0.78 -28.01
N THR A 217 10.67 -1.48 -27.17
CA THR A 217 10.43 -2.95 -27.16
C THR A 217 11.69 -3.82 -27.06
N LYS A 218 12.90 -3.26 -26.88
CA LYS A 218 14.15 -4.04 -26.76
C LYS A 218 14.07 -5.06 -25.62
N CYS A 219 13.55 -4.66 -24.46
CA CYS A 219 13.39 -5.53 -23.29
C CYS A 219 12.45 -6.70 -23.58
N VAL A 220 11.38 -6.49 -24.35
CA VAL A 220 10.43 -7.55 -24.75
C VAL A 220 11.15 -8.59 -25.62
N LYS A 221 11.92 -8.13 -26.61
CA LYS A 221 12.66 -9.00 -27.54
C LYS A 221 13.81 -9.76 -26.88
N THR A 222 14.42 -9.17 -25.86
CA THR A 222 15.59 -9.75 -25.16
C THR A 222 15.16 -10.74 -24.06
N CYS A 223 13.89 -10.75 -23.64
CA CYS A 223 13.43 -11.58 -22.54
C CYS A 223 13.32 -13.06 -22.97
N PRO A 224 14.12 -13.98 -22.41
CA PRO A 224 14.15 -15.37 -22.83
C PRO A 224 12.86 -16.14 -22.46
N VAL A 225 12.17 -15.69 -21.41
CA VAL A 225 10.94 -16.31 -20.89
C VAL A 225 9.68 -15.52 -21.26
N GLN A 226 9.79 -14.51 -22.11
CA GLN A 226 8.68 -13.67 -22.57
C GLN A 226 7.84 -13.04 -21.43
N ALA A 227 8.46 -12.77 -20.29
CA ALA A 227 7.82 -12.19 -19.13
C ALA A 227 7.54 -10.67 -19.25
N ILE A 228 7.82 -10.05 -20.40
CA ILE A 228 7.68 -8.60 -20.59
C ILE A 228 6.68 -8.34 -21.72
N SER A 229 5.65 -7.58 -21.40
CA SER A 229 4.64 -7.08 -22.34
C SER A 229 4.63 -5.55 -22.37
N MET A 230 3.89 -4.96 -23.31
CA MET A 230 3.66 -3.54 -23.38
C MET A 230 2.25 -3.22 -22.89
N ASP A 231 2.15 -2.27 -21.94
CA ASP A 231 0.89 -1.65 -21.52
C ASP A 231 0.89 -0.19 -22.02
N GLY A 232 0.25 0.02 -23.17
CA GLY A 232 0.36 1.28 -23.90
C GLY A 232 1.81 1.61 -24.30
N GLN A 233 2.36 2.69 -23.76
CA GLN A 233 3.73 3.16 -24.06
C GLN A 233 4.78 2.72 -23.02
N VAL A 234 4.42 1.82 -22.09
CA VAL A 234 5.32 1.37 -21.02
C VAL A 234 5.44 -0.14 -21.00
N ALA A 235 6.66 -0.65 -20.82
CA ALA A 235 6.89 -2.06 -20.58
C ALA A 235 6.39 -2.47 -19.19
N VAL A 236 5.83 -3.66 -19.08
CA VAL A 236 5.38 -4.28 -17.82
C VAL A 236 6.01 -5.65 -17.71
N ILE A 237 6.53 -5.98 -16.53
CA ILE A 237 7.14 -7.27 -16.23
C ILE A 237 6.15 -8.11 -15.44
N ASP A 238 5.80 -9.27 -15.97
CA ASP A 238 5.05 -10.26 -15.22
C ASP A 238 5.95 -10.92 -14.17
N SER A 239 5.67 -10.64 -12.90
CA SER A 239 6.44 -11.17 -11.78
C SER A 239 6.34 -12.68 -11.65
N ALA A 240 5.27 -13.32 -12.11
CA ALA A 240 5.11 -14.77 -12.02
C ALA A 240 6.09 -15.49 -12.97
N THR A 241 6.16 -15.04 -14.20
CA THR A 241 6.98 -15.65 -15.26
C THR A 241 8.46 -15.20 -15.20
N CYS A 242 8.77 -14.03 -14.61
CA CYS A 242 10.12 -13.46 -14.60
C CYS A 242 11.13 -14.32 -13.82
N THR A 243 12.24 -14.69 -14.46
CA THR A 243 13.38 -15.43 -13.86
C THR A 243 14.48 -14.55 -13.27
N ARG A 244 14.36 -13.22 -13.32
CA ARG A 244 15.33 -12.24 -12.81
C ARG A 244 16.71 -12.31 -13.48
N CYS A 245 16.82 -12.71 -14.72
CA CYS A 245 18.10 -12.89 -15.42
C CYS A 245 18.84 -11.57 -15.74
N GLY A 246 18.24 -10.39 -15.51
CA GLY A 246 18.88 -9.07 -15.69
C GLY A 246 19.02 -8.59 -17.14
N LYS A 247 18.86 -9.42 -18.18
CA LYS A 247 19.08 -9.07 -19.58
C LYS A 247 18.30 -7.84 -20.05
N CYS A 248 17.08 -7.64 -19.52
CA CYS A 248 16.24 -6.49 -19.85
C CYS A 248 16.77 -5.19 -19.22
N VAL A 249 17.48 -5.25 -18.09
CA VAL A 249 18.13 -4.10 -17.43
C VAL A 249 19.26 -3.59 -18.33
N GLU A 250 20.13 -4.49 -18.79
CA GLU A 250 21.26 -4.18 -19.68
C GLU A 250 20.79 -3.67 -21.06
N ALA A 251 19.72 -4.26 -21.61
CA ALA A 251 19.18 -3.89 -22.91
C ALA A 251 18.43 -2.55 -22.90
N CYS A 252 18.11 -1.98 -21.74
CA CYS A 252 17.30 -0.77 -21.64
C CYS A 252 18.14 0.50 -21.89
N PRO A 253 17.95 1.23 -23.01
CA PRO A 253 18.79 2.38 -23.37
C PRO A 253 18.55 3.61 -22.50
N THR A 254 17.47 3.65 -21.72
CA THR A 254 17.12 4.76 -20.83
C THR A 254 17.19 4.38 -19.36
N HIS A 255 17.62 3.16 -19.04
CA HIS A 255 17.65 2.63 -17.69
C HIS A 255 16.28 2.70 -16.97
N ALA A 256 15.18 2.62 -17.75
CA ALA A 256 13.81 2.57 -17.22
C ALA A 256 13.47 1.23 -16.56
N ILE A 257 14.35 0.23 -16.65
CA ILE A 257 14.26 -1.04 -15.94
C ILE A 257 15.46 -1.10 -15.00
N GLN A 258 15.19 -1.38 -13.73
CA GLN A 258 16.22 -1.48 -12.70
C GLN A 258 16.02 -2.74 -11.85
N GLN A 259 17.10 -3.20 -11.27
CA GLN A 259 17.11 -4.22 -10.24
C GLN A 259 17.20 -3.53 -8.88
N ALA A 260 16.26 -3.82 -7.97
CA ALA A 260 16.11 -3.09 -6.71
C ALA A 260 17.34 -3.19 -5.79
N HIS A 261 18.05 -4.33 -5.85
CA HIS A 261 19.26 -4.56 -5.04
C HIS A 261 20.56 -3.99 -5.65
N ALA A 262 20.52 -3.38 -6.84
CA ALA A 262 21.68 -2.81 -7.52
C ALA A 262 21.98 -1.35 -7.13
N ALA A 263 21.22 -0.75 -6.21
CA ALA A 263 21.44 0.60 -5.71
C ALA A 263 22.01 0.55 -4.28
N ALA A 264 23.30 0.23 -4.18
CA ALA A 264 24.13 0.54 -3.01
C ALA A 264 24.65 1.98 -3.10
#